data_c8d64087f87a6cc13ed9dccbc16d65ce
#
_entry.id   c8d64087f87a6cc13ed9dccbc16d65ce
#
_cell.length_a   1.000
_cell.length_b   1.000
_cell.length_c   1.000
_cell.angle_alpha   90.00
_cell.angle_beta   90.00
_cell.angle_gamma   90.00
#
_symmetry.space_group_name_H-M   'P 1'
#
loop_
_entity.id
_entity.type
_entity.pdbx_description
1 polymer ?
#
loop_
_entity_poly.entity_id
_entity_poly.type
_entity_poly.pdbx_seq_one_letter_code
_entity_poly.pdbx_strand_id
1 'polypeptide(L)'
;PEIIDLAKAAKDANCDAPKKPHMILSNYTTPKASHVLLANVGSGSTFFINIDSRAIVGCVNTVGGFNGVGGTTNAHASVASPDNSMAIVANIGAKDESGFLHKIQTNYTSDDYKLVETLALDQFTNELGTAVARPICHEFTSDSKFAYITLAGGGLLVVDVGSADGTTPMTVVKVYDKDTVPGIGCGVSRLPFNKIMTNGESGAKGGDDFLYTFDTSKAVEGVFPNPVQIELPGEDTHGAVTCIDQKGDIFGITSMRVSNDVNFVDLQTNKVVATQSMASSFSPDPKPDVAHIVGNKMFIALRGAKPLSAIGSLESADRTPGVAVLTISDDCKSFSWEEEDLASMNDSKRMVTLKDGSEVSASDPHGLE
;
A
#
# COMPACT_ATOMS: atom_id res chain seq x y z
N PRO A 1 -5.26 -13.41 -18.57
CA PRO A 1 -4.42 -12.31 -18.07
C PRO A 1 -3.23 -12.08 -19.00
N GLU A 2 -2.84 -10.84 -19.20
CA GLU A 2 -1.64 -10.49 -19.95
C GLU A 2 -0.49 -10.24 -18.96
N ILE A 3 0.70 -10.73 -19.32
CA ILE A 3 1.90 -10.60 -18.49
C ILE A 3 2.85 -9.62 -19.17
N ILE A 4 3.28 -8.60 -18.42
CA ILE A 4 4.29 -7.64 -18.87
C ILE A 4 5.66 -8.11 -18.37
N ASP A 5 6.61 -8.33 -19.28
CA ASP A 5 8.02 -8.52 -18.92
C ASP A 5 8.63 -7.17 -18.52
N LEU A 6 8.66 -6.89 -17.23
CA LEU A 6 9.13 -5.62 -16.70
C LEU A 6 10.61 -5.37 -17.01
N ALA A 7 11.46 -6.40 -17.08
CA ALA A 7 12.87 -6.22 -17.38
C ALA A 7 13.08 -5.79 -18.83
N LYS A 8 12.32 -6.39 -19.76
CA LYS A 8 12.32 -5.99 -21.16
C LYS A 8 11.74 -4.58 -21.33
N ALA A 9 10.59 -4.29 -20.71
CA ALA A 9 9.93 -2.99 -20.80
C ALA A 9 10.81 -1.87 -20.22
N ALA A 10 11.53 -2.11 -19.12
CA ALA A 10 12.48 -1.16 -18.55
C ALA A 10 13.65 -0.86 -19.50
N LYS A 11 14.20 -1.91 -20.14
CA LYS A 11 15.26 -1.74 -21.13
C LYS A 11 14.79 -0.92 -22.34
N ASP A 12 13.59 -1.20 -22.84
CA ASP A 12 13.00 -0.48 -23.97
C ASP A 12 12.77 1.01 -23.64
N ALA A 13 12.49 1.32 -22.37
CA ALA A 13 12.32 2.68 -21.85
C ALA A 13 13.64 3.35 -21.38
N ASN A 14 14.79 2.71 -21.57
CA ASN A 14 16.09 3.17 -21.08
C ASN A 14 16.11 3.37 -19.54
N CYS A 15 15.40 2.54 -18.81
CA CYS A 15 15.39 2.47 -17.35
C CYS A 15 16.25 1.32 -16.84
N ASP A 16 16.76 1.42 -15.62
CA ASP A 16 17.43 0.31 -14.96
C ASP A 16 16.48 -0.87 -14.75
N ALA A 17 17.01 -2.08 -14.79
CA ALA A 17 16.19 -3.27 -14.57
C ALA A 17 15.54 -3.25 -13.18
N PRO A 18 14.23 -3.55 -13.07
CA PRO A 18 13.55 -3.57 -11.80
C PRO A 18 14.08 -4.68 -10.90
N LYS A 19 14.17 -4.40 -9.61
CA LYS A 19 14.50 -5.40 -8.61
C LYS A 19 13.44 -5.38 -7.53
N LYS A 20 12.77 -6.51 -7.29
CA LYS A 20 11.70 -6.66 -6.30
C LYS A 20 10.62 -5.59 -6.48
N PRO A 21 9.89 -5.58 -7.61
CA PRO A 21 8.69 -4.75 -7.73
C PRO A 21 7.74 -5.08 -6.57
N HIS A 22 7.12 -4.06 -5.98
CA HIS A 22 6.40 -4.22 -4.73
C HIS A 22 4.98 -3.66 -4.79
N MET A 23 4.80 -2.35 -4.62
CA MET A 23 3.49 -1.72 -4.70
C MET A 23 3.27 -1.13 -6.09
N ILE A 24 2.06 -1.33 -6.61
CA ILE A 24 1.57 -0.71 -7.84
C ILE A 24 0.31 0.07 -7.51
N LEU A 25 0.23 1.34 -7.91
CA LEU A 25 -0.88 2.24 -7.61
C LEU A 25 -1.17 3.15 -8.79
N SER A 26 -2.44 3.42 -9.08
CA SER A 26 -2.84 4.26 -10.20
C SER A 26 -2.73 5.76 -9.90
N ASN A 27 -2.67 6.56 -10.96
CA ASN A 27 -2.88 8.00 -10.88
C ASN A 27 -4.37 8.36 -10.95
N TYR A 28 -4.70 9.65 -10.83
CA TYR A 28 -6.08 10.13 -10.71
C TYR A 28 -6.60 10.85 -11.96
N THR A 29 -6.12 10.51 -13.15
CA THR A 29 -6.67 11.10 -14.37
C THR A 29 -8.11 10.63 -14.62
N THR A 30 -8.95 11.53 -15.18
CA THR A 30 -10.35 11.27 -15.49
C THR A 30 -10.56 11.17 -16.99
N PRO A 31 -11.50 10.33 -17.50
CA PRO A 31 -12.49 9.51 -16.76
C PRO A 31 -11.92 8.20 -16.18
N LYS A 32 -10.68 7.85 -16.45
CA LYS A 32 -9.99 6.67 -15.90
C LYS A 32 -8.53 7.02 -15.64
N ALA A 33 -7.89 6.27 -14.76
CA ALA A 33 -6.43 6.36 -14.58
C ALA A 33 -5.72 6.12 -15.92
N SER A 34 -4.69 6.90 -16.20
CA SER A 34 -3.86 6.77 -17.40
C SER A 34 -2.56 6.03 -17.14
N HIS A 35 -2.08 6.05 -15.91
CA HIS A 35 -0.79 5.47 -15.52
C HIS A 35 -0.90 4.74 -14.19
N VAL A 36 -0.05 3.75 -14.02
CA VAL A 36 0.27 3.17 -12.71
C VAL A 36 1.71 3.45 -12.35
N LEU A 37 1.95 3.65 -11.06
CA LEU A 37 3.24 3.87 -10.44
C LEU A 37 3.67 2.57 -9.77
N LEU A 38 4.81 2.02 -10.16
CA LEU A 38 5.35 0.78 -9.60
C LEU A 38 6.61 1.09 -8.80
N ALA A 39 6.54 0.90 -7.49
CA ALA A 39 7.69 1.02 -6.60
C ALA A 39 8.54 -0.25 -6.63
N ASN A 40 9.86 -0.11 -6.69
CA ASN A 40 10.82 -1.22 -6.77
C ASN A 40 11.73 -1.23 -5.53
N VAL A 41 11.41 -2.06 -4.55
CA VAL A 41 12.13 -2.15 -3.26
C VAL A 41 13.62 -2.49 -3.42
N GLY A 42 14.00 -3.30 -4.41
CA GLY A 42 15.39 -3.72 -4.58
C GLY A 42 16.25 -2.80 -5.45
N SER A 43 15.65 -1.80 -6.13
CA SER A 43 16.38 -0.85 -6.98
C SER A 43 16.18 0.62 -6.59
N GLY A 44 15.24 0.92 -5.68
CA GLY A 44 14.98 2.30 -5.25
C GLY A 44 14.42 3.16 -6.38
N SER A 45 13.71 2.57 -7.32
CA SER A 45 13.14 3.29 -8.46
C SER A 45 11.62 3.22 -8.46
N THR A 46 10.99 4.25 -9.00
CA THR A 46 9.57 4.26 -9.36
C THR A 46 9.44 4.23 -10.87
N PHE A 47 8.68 3.28 -11.40
CA PHE A 47 8.32 3.22 -12.81
C PHE A 47 6.95 3.82 -13.03
N PHE A 48 6.81 4.58 -14.09
CA PHE A 48 5.54 5.11 -14.59
C PHE A 48 5.15 4.28 -15.81
N ILE A 49 4.04 3.56 -15.70
CA ILE A 49 3.56 2.63 -16.75
C ILE A 49 2.26 3.19 -17.30
N ASN A 50 2.22 3.46 -18.59
CA ASN A 50 0.98 3.87 -19.23
C ASN A 50 0.05 2.65 -19.38
N ILE A 51 -1.20 2.78 -18.90
CA ILE A 51 -2.16 1.66 -18.84
C ILE A 51 -2.59 1.18 -20.21
N ASP A 52 -2.79 2.09 -21.15
CA ASP A 52 -3.28 1.74 -22.49
C ASP A 52 -2.20 1.07 -23.34
N SER A 53 -0.99 1.62 -23.35
CA SER A 53 0.14 1.05 -24.10
C SER A 53 0.86 -0.08 -23.38
N ARG A 54 0.69 -0.17 -22.02
CA ARG A 54 1.41 -1.11 -21.13
C ARG A 54 2.93 -0.95 -21.17
N ALA A 55 3.38 0.20 -21.64
CA ALA A 55 4.79 0.53 -21.70
C ALA A 55 5.23 1.29 -20.44
N ILE A 56 6.46 1.07 -20.00
CA ILE A 56 7.13 1.98 -19.08
C ILE A 56 7.46 3.24 -19.88
N VAL A 57 6.89 4.37 -19.47
CA VAL A 57 7.07 5.68 -20.15
C VAL A 57 7.99 6.61 -19.38
N GLY A 58 8.40 6.22 -18.17
CA GLY A 58 9.36 6.94 -17.37
C GLY A 58 9.79 6.18 -16.14
N CYS A 59 10.93 6.55 -15.59
CA CYS A 59 11.45 6.01 -14.33
C CYS A 59 12.23 7.09 -13.57
N VAL A 60 12.07 7.09 -12.25
CA VAL A 60 12.81 7.97 -11.35
C VAL A 60 13.55 7.12 -10.32
N ASN A 61 14.86 7.28 -10.26
CA ASN A 61 15.71 6.62 -9.26
C ASN A 61 15.83 7.52 -8.02
N THR A 62 15.58 6.96 -6.83
CA THR A 62 15.65 7.67 -5.56
C THR A 62 16.90 7.35 -4.75
N VAL A 63 17.78 6.46 -5.27
CA VAL A 63 19.02 6.02 -4.62
C VAL A 63 19.96 7.18 -4.42
N GLY A 64 20.26 7.96 -4.01
CA GLY A 64 21.13 9.13 -3.87
C GLY A 64 20.37 10.37 -3.42
N GLY A 65 19.04 10.27 -3.46
CA GLY A 65 18.19 11.36 -3.03
C GLY A 65 18.33 12.63 -3.87
N PHE A 66 18.01 13.76 -3.28
CA PHE A 66 18.05 15.07 -3.93
C PHE A 66 18.84 16.07 -3.09
N ASN A 67 19.67 16.91 -3.74
CA ASN A 67 20.47 17.97 -3.13
C ASN A 67 21.34 17.52 -1.92
N GLY A 68 21.91 16.31 -1.99
CA GLY A 68 22.81 15.78 -0.95
C GLY A 68 22.08 15.15 0.24
N VAL A 69 20.76 15.15 0.27
CA VAL A 69 19.98 14.31 1.16
C VAL A 69 19.88 12.92 0.53
N GLY A 70 20.40 11.91 1.20
CA GLY A 70 20.51 10.55 0.67
C GLY A 70 19.17 9.87 0.41
N GLY A 71 19.25 8.69 -0.15
CA GLY A 71 18.15 7.77 -0.35
C GLY A 71 18.68 6.34 -0.40
N THR A 72 17.81 5.35 -0.36
CA THR A 72 18.18 3.94 -0.37
C THR A 72 17.50 3.20 -1.52
N THR A 73 17.85 1.92 -1.69
CA THR A 73 17.23 1.06 -2.72
C THR A 73 15.80 0.62 -2.38
N ASN A 74 15.25 1.04 -1.22
CA ASN A 74 14.04 0.44 -0.67
C ASN A 74 12.77 1.28 -0.93
N ALA A 75 12.48 1.67 -2.18
CA ALA A 75 11.22 2.30 -2.56
C ALA A 75 10.05 1.33 -2.31
N HIS A 76 9.25 1.56 -1.27
CA HIS A 76 8.18 0.68 -0.83
C HIS A 76 6.86 0.98 -1.54
N ALA A 77 6.41 2.22 -1.50
CA ALA A 77 5.19 2.67 -2.17
C ALA A 77 5.42 4.00 -2.90
N SER A 78 4.77 4.18 -4.04
CA SER A 78 4.78 5.40 -4.83
C SER A 78 3.34 5.79 -5.13
N VAL A 79 2.86 6.90 -4.58
CA VAL A 79 1.48 7.35 -4.69
C VAL A 79 1.42 8.69 -5.38
N ALA A 80 0.55 8.82 -6.39
CA ALA A 80 0.28 10.09 -7.07
C ALA A 80 -0.60 10.98 -6.18
N SER A 81 -0.41 12.30 -6.25
CA SER A 81 -1.35 13.25 -5.66
C SER A 81 -2.66 13.27 -6.45
N PRO A 82 -3.81 13.57 -5.81
CA PRO A 82 -5.11 13.65 -6.48
C PRO A 82 -5.16 14.61 -7.68
N ASP A 83 -4.40 15.69 -7.63
CA ASP A 83 -4.28 16.67 -8.73
C ASP A 83 -3.28 16.23 -9.83
N ASN A 84 -2.63 15.09 -9.66
CA ASN A 84 -1.63 14.53 -10.57
C ASN A 84 -0.39 15.42 -10.79
N SER A 85 -0.12 16.38 -9.93
CA SER A 85 1.02 17.30 -10.06
C SER A 85 2.31 16.72 -9.50
N MET A 86 2.20 15.75 -8.59
CA MET A 86 3.35 15.12 -7.95
C MET A 86 3.05 13.66 -7.57
N ALA A 87 4.11 12.96 -7.23
CA ALA A 87 4.05 11.70 -6.50
C ALA A 87 5.02 11.74 -5.32
N ILE A 88 4.65 11.06 -4.23
CA ILE A 88 5.57 10.79 -3.11
C ILE A 88 5.98 9.34 -3.16
N VAL A 89 7.26 9.08 -2.90
CA VAL A 89 7.81 7.74 -2.73
C VAL A 89 8.19 7.55 -1.26
N ALA A 90 7.57 6.58 -0.61
CA ALA A 90 7.97 6.12 0.71
C ALA A 90 9.15 5.15 0.54
N ASN A 91 10.33 5.58 0.92
CA ASN A 91 11.56 4.78 0.89
C ASN A 91 11.85 4.28 2.31
N ILE A 92 11.59 2.99 2.55
CA ILE A 92 11.53 2.41 3.90
C ILE A 92 12.87 2.42 4.67
N GLY A 93 13.99 2.65 3.99
CA GLY A 93 15.32 2.52 4.61
C GLY A 93 15.74 1.05 4.82
N ALA A 94 16.92 0.85 5.38
CA ALA A 94 17.37 -0.46 5.85
C ALA A 94 16.69 -0.83 7.19
N LYS A 95 16.88 -2.06 7.66
CA LYS A 95 16.19 -2.55 8.87
C LYS A 95 16.42 -1.67 10.10
N ASP A 96 17.64 -1.18 10.27
CA ASP A 96 18.08 -0.42 11.46
C ASP A 96 18.37 1.06 11.09
N GLU A 97 17.80 1.56 9.99
CA GLU A 97 17.97 2.91 9.51
C GLU A 97 16.62 3.57 9.22
N SER A 98 16.51 4.84 9.53
CA SER A 98 15.37 5.66 9.12
C SER A 98 15.33 5.78 7.58
N GLY A 99 14.12 5.89 7.06
CA GLY A 99 13.90 6.05 5.63
C GLY A 99 13.74 7.50 5.21
N PHE A 100 13.21 7.65 4.00
CA PHE A 100 13.09 8.93 3.32
C PHE A 100 11.72 9.05 2.65
N LEU A 101 11.28 10.29 2.45
CA LEU A 101 10.23 10.60 1.48
C LEU A 101 10.88 11.32 0.30
N HIS A 102 10.53 10.90 -0.91
CA HIS A 102 11.01 11.55 -2.13
C HIS A 102 9.80 12.13 -2.87
N LYS A 103 9.87 13.40 -3.23
CA LYS A 103 8.87 14.05 -4.06
C LYS A 103 9.31 14.03 -5.52
N ILE A 104 8.43 13.50 -6.37
CA ILE A 104 8.59 13.50 -7.82
C ILE A 104 7.57 14.46 -8.39
N GLN A 105 8.01 15.50 -9.09
CA GLN A 105 7.13 16.30 -9.94
C GLN A 105 6.68 15.44 -11.13
N THR A 106 5.39 15.44 -11.43
CA THR A 106 4.82 14.59 -12.48
C THR A 106 4.07 15.40 -13.53
N ASN A 107 4.20 14.99 -14.78
CA ASN A 107 3.39 15.45 -15.89
C ASN A 107 3.02 14.23 -16.76
N TYR A 108 1.86 13.66 -16.51
CA TYR A 108 1.37 12.47 -17.20
C TYR A 108 0.94 12.70 -18.67
N THR A 109 0.86 13.95 -19.10
CA THR A 109 0.54 14.28 -20.50
C THR A 109 1.77 14.23 -21.40
N SER A 110 2.91 14.61 -20.86
CA SER A 110 4.21 14.63 -21.57
C SER A 110 5.19 13.56 -21.11
N ASP A 111 4.77 12.69 -20.19
CA ASP A 111 5.62 11.66 -19.57
C ASP A 111 6.93 12.24 -18.97
N ASP A 112 6.83 13.40 -18.32
CA ASP A 112 7.95 14.07 -17.69
C ASP A 112 7.88 13.91 -16.15
N TYR A 113 8.90 13.27 -15.59
CA TYR A 113 8.98 12.90 -14.17
C TYR A 113 10.33 13.28 -13.60
N LYS A 114 10.34 14.10 -12.53
CA LYS A 114 11.57 14.64 -11.94
C LYS A 114 11.59 14.49 -10.44
N LEU A 115 12.63 13.91 -9.88
CA LEU A 115 12.91 14.00 -8.45
C LEU A 115 13.25 15.46 -8.12
N VAL A 116 12.48 16.08 -7.23
CA VAL A 116 12.60 17.50 -6.88
C VAL A 116 12.90 17.74 -5.42
N GLU A 117 12.69 16.72 -4.56
CA GLU A 117 12.95 16.84 -3.13
C GLU A 117 13.14 15.48 -2.46
N THR A 118 13.92 15.48 -1.38
CA THR A 118 14.08 14.35 -0.46
C THR A 118 14.00 14.86 0.97
N LEU A 119 13.16 14.25 1.80
CA LEU A 119 13.02 14.51 3.22
C LEU A 119 13.51 13.29 4.01
N ALA A 120 14.56 13.47 4.83
CA ALA A 120 15.04 12.45 5.75
C ALA A 120 14.16 12.41 7.01
N LEU A 121 13.86 11.20 7.51
CA LEU A 121 12.92 11.03 8.61
C LEU A 121 13.58 10.73 9.96
N ASP A 122 14.89 10.59 10.03
CA ASP A 122 15.65 10.30 11.25
C ASP A 122 15.42 11.33 12.38
N GLN A 123 15.19 12.59 12.03
CA GLN A 123 14.93 13.67 12.95
C GLN A 123 13.62 13.53 13.75
N PHE A 124 12.68 12.67 13.31
CA PHE A 124 11.37 12.49 13.95
C PHE A 124 11.30 11.29 14.90
N THR A 125 12.38 10.53 15.06
CA THR A 125 12.42 9.30 15.86
C THR A 125 12.05 9.51 17.33
N ASN A 126 12.47 10.63 17.90
CA ASN A 126 12.15 10.98 19.31
C ASN A 126 10.65 11.21 19.49
N GLU A 127 10.02 11.97 18.59
CA GLU A 127 8.58 12.29 18.65
C GLU A 127 7.73 11.05 18.36
N LEU A 128 8.21 10.16 17.50
CA LEU A 128 7.57 8.88 17.19
C LEU A 128 7.71 7.86 18.33
N GLY A 129 8.68 8.02 19.23
CA GLY A 129 9.01 7.03 20.26
C GLY A 129 9.61 5.74 19.68
N THR A 130 10.28 5.83 18.52
CA THR A 130 10.89 4.68 17.82
C THR A 130 12.38 4.91 17.61
N ALA A 131 13.15 3.83 17.47
CA ALA A 131 14.58 3.93 17.18
C ALA A 131 14.86 4.42 15.74
N VAL A 132 13.96 4.12 14.84
CA VAL A 132 14.04 4.47 13.40
C VAL A 132 12.66 4.86 12.86
N ALA A 133 12.59 5.79 11.92
CA ALA A 133 11.38 6.20 11.23
C ALA A 133 11.39 5.60 9.81
N ARG A 134 10.58 4.54 9.59
CA ARG A 134 10.59 3.73 8.36
C ARG A 134 9.27 3.85 7.61
N PRO A 135 9.13 4.78 6.63
CA PRO A 135 7.88 4.98 5.92
C PRO A 135 7.57 3.78 5.02
N ILE A 136 6.32 3.34 5.01
CA ILE A 136 5.87 2.21 4.20
C ILE A 136 4.83 2.61 3.16
N CYS A 137 3.68 3.13 3.58
CA CYS A 137 2.60 3.52 2.68
C CYS A 137 2.08 4.89 3.04
N HIS A 138 1.31 5.49 2.15
CA HIS A 138 0.74 6.80 2.40
C HIS A 138 -0.45 7.07 1.49
N GLU A 139 -1.23 8.07 1.87
CA GLU A 139 -2.32 8.61 1.06
C GLU A 139 -2.39 10.12 1.23
N PHE A 140 -2.76 10.81 0.17
CA PHE A 140 -2.96 12.24 0.17
C PHE A 140 -4.36 12.64 0.65
N THR A 141 -4.51 13.82 1.23
CA THR A 141 -5.80 14.48 1.34
C THR A 141 -6.36 14.81 -0.05
N SER A 142 -7.68 14.94 -0.16
CA SER A 142 -8.35 15.17 -1.46
C SER A 142 -7.94 16.46 -2.17
N ASP A 143 -7.41 17.43 -1.42
CA ASP A 143 -6.89 18.71 -1.94
C ASP A 143 -5.40 18.67 -2.29
N SER A 144 -4.76 17.49 -2.22
CA SER A 144 -3.33 17.27 -2.50
C SER A 144 -2.34 18.03 -1.61
N LYS A 145 -2.79 18.61 -0.47
CA LYS A 145 -1.93 19.43 0.38
C LYS A 145 -1.19 18.66 1.46
N PHE A 146 -1.79 17.60 1.96
CA PHE A 146 -1.18 16.80 3.02
C PHE A 146 -1.10 15.33 2.59
N ALA A 147 -0.04 14.66 3.06
CA ALA A 147 0.11 13.21 2.96
C ALA A 147 0.19 12.60 4.36
N TYR A 148 -0.54 11.52 4.59
CA TYR A 148 -0.54 10.71 5.81
C TYR A 148 0.36 9.51 5.57
N ILE A 149 1.52 9.49 6.22
CA ILE A 149 2.59 8.52 5.98
C ILE A 149 2.63 7.50 7.11
N THR A 150 2.36 6.26 6.82
CA THR A 150 2.43 5.16 7.79
C THR A 150 3.87 4.68 7.95
N LEU A 151 4.22 4.19 9.15
CA LEU A 151 5.58 3.81 9.49
C LEU A 151 5.65 2.35 9.97
N ALA A 152 6.62 1.59 9.49
CA ALA A 152 6.91 0.27 10.01
C ALA A 152 7.40 0.39 11.46
N GLY A 153 6.73 -0.29 12.38
CA GLY A 153 7.00 -0.22 13.81
C GLY A 153 6.13 0.76 14.58
N GLY A 154 5.11 1.31 13.94
CA GLY A 154 4.13 2.22 14.55
C GLY A 154 4.45 3.70 14.37
N GLY A 155 3.44 4.50 14.62
CA GLY A 155 3.44 5.93 14.37
C GLY A 155 2.98 6.31 12.97
N LEU A 156 2.62 7.59 12.79
CA LEU A 156 2.23 8.15 11.52
C LEU A 156 2.67 9.62 11.44
N LEU A 157 3.15 10.03 10.28
CA LEU A 157 3.49 11.42 9.99
C LEU A 157 2.42 12.05 9.10
N VAL A 158 2.03 13.29 9.41
CA VAL A 158 1.29 14.14 8.47
C VAL A 158 2.28 15.14 7.89
N VAL A 159 2.40 15.13 6.58
CA VAL A 159 3.32 15.96 5.83
C VAL A 159 2.54 16.98 5.02
N ASP A 160 2.80 18.28 5.24
CA ASP A 160 2.48 19.32 4.26
C ASP A 160 3.41 19.08 3.07
N VAL A 161 2.85 18.79 1.91
CA VAL A 161 3.66 18.36 0.76
C VAL A 161 4.32 19.52 0.01
N GLY A 162 3.99 20.76 0.35
CA GLY A 162 4.51 21.94 -0.31
C GLY A 162 4.11 22.04 -1.78
N SER A 163 4.98 22.63 -2.60
CA SER A 163 4.74 22.75 -4.05
C SER A 163 5.26 21.55 -4.84
N ALA A 164 4.60 21.24 -5.96
CA ALA A 164 4.95 20.11 -6.82
C ALA A 164 6.37 20.21 -7.41
N ASP A 165 6.84 21.42 -7.68
CA ASP A 165 8.18 21.70 -8.22
C ASP A 165 9.31 21.74 -7.16
N GLY A 166 8.96 21.54 -5.88
CA GLY A 166 9.90 21.55 -4.77
C GLY A 166 10.36 22.95 -4.32
N THR A 167 9.80 24.04 -4.86
CA THR A 167 10.15 25.42 -4.42
C THR A 167 9.64 25.71 -3.00
N THR A 168 8.50 25.12 -2.61
CA THR A 168 8.06 25.04 -1.22
C THR A 168 8.30 23.61 -0.75
N PRO A 169 9.15 23.40 0.28
CA PRO A 169 9.53 22.05 0.69
C PRO A 169 8.45 21.31 1.45
N MET A 170 8.58 19.98 1.49
CA MET A 170 7.82 19.11 2.39
C MET A 170 8.14 19.43 3.85
N THR A 171 7.13 19.48 4.69
CA THR A 171 7.29 19.72 6.13
C THR A 171 6.39 18.78 6.93
N VAL A 172 6.93 18.08 7.92
CA VAL A 172 6.11 17.31 8.87
C VAL A 172 5.40 18.30 9.79
N VAL A 173 4.07 18.30 9.74
CA VAL A 173 3.20 19.22 10.50
C VAL A 173 2.53 18.55 11.70
N LYS A 174 2.50 17.22 11.73
CA LYS A 174 1.98 16.44 12.85
C LYS A 174 2.69 15.07 12.91
N VAL A 175 3.05 14.70 14.12
CA VAL A 175 3.52 13.36 14.44
C VAL A 175 2.47 12.70 15.35
N TYR A 176 2.00 11.51 14.98
CA TYR A 176 1.32 10.59 15.86
C TYR A 176 2.36 9.54 16.27
N ASP A 177 2.63 9.42 17.55
CA ASP A 177 3.59 8.48 18.07
C ASP A 177 3.10 7.02 17.98
N LYS A 178 3.99 6.07 18.27
CA LYS A 178 3.67 4.64 18.23
C LYS A 178 2.65 4.20 19.30
N ASP A 179 2.42 5.02 20.34
CA ASP A 179 1.43 4.71 21.37
C ASP A 179 0.02 5.19 20.95
N THR A 180 -0.04 6.24 20.13
CA THR A 180 -1.29 6.73 19.49
C THR A 180 -1.69 5.88 18.28
N VAL A 181 -0.72 5.43 17.46
CA VAL A 181 -0.92 4.59 16.29
C VAL A 181 0.04 3.40 16.38
N PRO A 182 -0.24 2.43 17.24
CA PRO A 182 0.59 1.24 17.38
C PRO A 182 0.42 0.33 16.14
N GLY A 183 1.51 -0.16 15.65
CA GLY A 183 1.56 -1.09 14.55
C GLY A 183 1.07 -0.52 13.22
N ILE A 184 1.46 -1.08 12.11
CA ILE A 184 1.00 -0.56 10.84
C ILE A 184 1.12 -1.56 9.71
N GLY A 185 0.06 -1.63 8.90
CA GLY A 185 0.04 -2.28 7.62
C GLY A 185 0.04 -1.27 6.44
N CYS A 186 -0.07 -1.77 5.25
CA CYS A 186 -0.04 -1.00 4.01
C CYS A 186 -1.41 -0.84 3.37
N GLY A 187 -2.44 -0.64 4.18
CA GLY A 187 -3.78 -0.36 3.71
C GLY A 187 -4.17 1.07 4.05
N VAL A 188 -3.74 2.03 3.22
CA VAL A 188 -4.12 3.44 3.41
C VAL A 188 -5.05 3.84 2.28
N SER A 189 -6.20 4.40 2.63
CA SER A 189 -7.23 4.80 1.66
C SER A 189 -7.86 6.12 2.03
N ARG A 190 -8.13 6.95 1.01
CA ARG A 190 -9.01 8.10 1.18
C ARG A 190 -10.45 7.65 1.32
N LEU A 191 -11.14 8.29 2.24
CA LEU A 191 -12.55 8.12 2.45
C LEU A 191 -13.30 9.38 1.98
N PRO A 192 -14.59 9.28 1.67
CA PRO A 192 -15.46 10.45 1.58
C PRO A 192 -15.42 11.33 2.85
N PHE A 193 -15.88 12.57 2.72
CA PHE A 193 -16.00 13.51 3.83
C PHE A 193 -14.68 13.88 4.51
N ASN A 194 -13.59 14.03 3.71
CA ASN A 194 -12.29 14.44 4.22
C ASN A 194 -11.77 13.54 5.34
N LYS A 195 -11.74 12.26 5.11
CA LYS A 195 -11.14 11.28 6.03
C LYS A 195 -10.09 10.43 5.31
N ILE A 196 -9.17 9.89 6.08
CA ILE A 196 -8.22 8.86 5.66
C ILE A 196 -8.37 7.68 6.59
N MET A 197 -8.32 6.48 6.03
CA MET A 197 -8.33 5.22 6.74
C MET A 197 -6.97 4.53 6.59
N THR A 198 -6.49 3.88 7.64
CA THR A 198 -5.36 2.96 7.54
C THR A 198 -5.54 1.80 8.50
N ASN A 199 -5.05 0.64 8.12
CA ASN A 199 -4.95 -0.48 9.03
C ASN A 199 -3.72 -0.36 9.94
N GLY A 200 -3.74 -1.05 11.08
CA GLY A 200 -2.67 -1.10 12.06
C GLY A 200 -2.45 -2.52 12.55
N GLU A 201 -1.42 -3.17 12.02
CA GLU A 201 -0.95 -4.47 12.46
C GLU A 201 -0.24 -4.33 13.81
N SER A 202 -0.60 -5.14 14.80
CA SER A 202 0.04 -5.13 16.12
C SER A 202 1.49 -5.60 16.09
N GLY A 203 1.90 -6.31 15.04
CA GLY A 203 3.23 -6.89 14.89
C GLY A 203 3.57 -7.97 15.92
N ALA A 204 2.67 -8.28 16.85
CA ALA A 204 2.81 -9.30 17.87
C ALA A 204 1.83 -10.44 17.61
N LYS A 205 2.30 -11.69 17.59
CA LYS A 205 1.41 -12.85 17.48
C LYS A 205 0.39 -12.84 18.63
N GLY A 206 -0.89 -12.79 18.29
CA GLY A 206 -1.99 -12.69 19.26
C GLY A 206 -2.18 -11.29 19.85
N GLY A 207 -1.62 -10.24 19.23
CA GLY A 207 -1.94 -8.85 19.53
C GLY A 207 -3.20 -8.39 18.82
N ASP A 208 -3.78 -7.29 19.30
CA ASP A 208 -4.94 -6.69 18.67
C ASP A 208 -4.54 -5.92 17.42
N ASP A 209 -5.26 -6.11 16.35
CA ASP A 209 -5.12 -5.36 15.11
C ASP A 209 -6.21 -4.28 15.03
N PHE A 210 -5.91 -3.21 14.31
CA PHE A 210 -6.77 -2.04 14.31
C PHE A 210 -7.03 -1.51 12.91
N LEU A 211 -8.16 -0.82 12.76
CA LEU A 211 -8.43 0.12 11.69
C LEU A 211 -8.49 1.53 12.28
N TYR A 212 -7.74 2.45 11.70
CA TYR A 212 -7.73 3.85 12.11
C TYR A 212 -8.45 4.71 11.09
N THR A 213 -9.21 5.70 11.57
CA THR A 213 -9.74 6.77 10.71
C THR A 213 -9.31 8.13 11.22
N PHE A 214 -8.78 8.95 10.32
CA PHE A 214 -8.29 10.30 10.58
C PHE A 214 -9.25 11.31 9.95
N ASP A 215 -9.71 12.28 10.71
CA ASP A 215 -10.47 13.42 10.18
C ASP A 215 -9.48 14.48 9.65
N THR A 216 -9.56 14.76 8.35
CA THR A 216 -8.69 15.71 7.66
C THR A 216 -9.41 17.02 7.32
N SER A 217 -10.66 17.20 7.76
CA SER A 217 -11.52 18.32 7.37
C SER A 217 -10.96 19.70 7.75
N LYS A 218 -10.12 19.75 8.80
CA LYS A 218 -9.48 20.97 9.31
C LYS A 218 -7.95 20.96 9.17
N ALA A 219 -7.40 20.08 8.35
CA ALA A 219 -5.95 19.98 8.15
C ALA A 219 -5.35 21.31 7.66
N VAL A 220 -6.03 22.01 6.76
CA VAL A 220 -5.60 23.33 6.25
C VAL A 220 -5.60 24.44 7.33
N GLU A 221 -6.31 24.22 8.44
CA GLU A 221 -6.31 25.11 9.61
C GLU A 221 -5.22 24.69 10.62
N GLY A 222 -4.42 23.69 10.32
CA GLY A 222 -3.41 23.14 11.22
C GLY A 222 -3.98 22.27 12.35
N VAL A 223 -5.22 21.78 12.23
CA VAL A 223 -5.89 20.98 13.24
C VAL A 223 -5.87 19.50 12.81
N PHE A 224 -5.19 18.68 13.60
CA PHE A 224 -5.01 17.24 13.36
C PHE A 224 -5.47 16.47 14.60
N PRO A 225 -6.75 16.06 14.68
CA PRO A 225 -7.27 15.31 15.83
C PRO A 225 -6.67 13.90 15.89
N ASN A 226 -6.66 13.29 17.06
CA ASN A 226 -6.30 11.89 17.19
C ASN A 226 -7.24 11.00 16.37
N PRO A 227 -6.75 9.89 15.79
CA PRO A 227 -7.58 8.99 15.02
C PRO A 227 -8.62 8.28 15.89
N VAL A 228 -9.71 7.88 15.25
CA VAL A 228 -10.60 6.87 15.83
C VAL A 228 -9.94 5.51 15.59
N GLN A 229 -9.80 4.74 16.64
CA GLN A 229 -9.26 3.38 16.63
C GLN A 229 -10.41 2.37 16.71
N ILE A 230 -10.43 1.40 15.83
CA ILE A 230 -11.42 0.34 15.76
C ILE A 230 -10.67 -0.98 15.85
N GLU A 231 -10.92 -1.75 16.90
CA GLU A 231 -10.34 -3.08 17.08
C GLU A 231 -10.91 -4.06 16.06
N LEU A 232 -10.03 -4.85 15.45
CA LEU A 232 -10.36 -5.83 14.43
C LEU A 232 -10.19 -7.25 14.96
N PRO A 233 -11.15 -8.16 14.77
CA PRO A 233 -10.94 -9.57 15.04
C PRO A 233 -10.00 -10.17 13.99
N GLY A 234 -9.11 -11.05 14.40
CA GLY A 234 -8.15 -11.72 13.54
C GLY A 234 -6.70 -11.27 13.77
N GLU A 235 -5.79 -11.76 12.95
CA GLU A 235 -4.36 -11.49 13.07
C GLU A 235 -3.77 -11.00 11.74
N ASP A 236 -2.87 -10.02 11.83
CA ASP A 236 -2.05 -9.49 10.73
C ASP A 236 -2.90 -8.78 9.66
N THR A 237 -3.55 -7.68 10.08
CA THR A 237 -4.35 -6.83 9.17
C THR A 237 -3.47 -6.19 8.10
N HIS A 238 -3.88 -6.33 6.84
CA HIS A 238 -3.18 -5.72 5.71
C HIS A 238 -4.19 -5.35 4.62
N GLY A 239 -3.91 -4.30 3.88
CA GLY A 239 -4.88 -3.76 2.95
C GLY A 239 -6.13 -3.18 3.64
N ALA A 240 -6.63 -2.10 3.14
CA ALA A 240 -7.91 -1.54 3.53
C ALA A 240 -8.52 -0.81 2.34
N VAL A 241 -9.74 -1.16 2.00
CA VAL A 241 -10.47 -0.57 0.87
C VAL A 241 -11.86 -0.13 1.30
N THR A 242 -12.49 0.70 0.51
CA THR A 242 -13.79 1.29 0.83
C THR A 242 -14.89 0.71 -0.05
N CYS A 243 -15.99 0.30 0.57
CA CYS A 243 -17.24 -0.04 -0.08
C CYS A 243 -18.32 0.97 0.33
N ILE A 244 -19.17 1.37 -0.61
CA ILE A 244 -20.34 2.22 -0.34
C ILE A 244 -21.58 1.42 -0.71
N ASP A 245 -22.47 1.22 0.23
CA ASP A 245 -23.70 0.46 0.00
C ASP A 245 -24.75 1.26 -0.79
N GLN A 246 -25.84 0.64 -1.15
CA GLN A 246 -26.93 1.27 -1.91
C GLN A 246 -27.63 2.42 -1.18
N LYS A 247 -27.43 2.55 0.14
CA LYS A 247 -27.97 3.66 0.95
C LYS A 247 -27.00 4.82 1.09
N GLY A 248 -25.77 4.64 0.63
CA GLY A 248 -24.68 5.59 0.80
C GLY A 248 -23.90 5.42 2.11
N ASP A 249 -24.14 4.34 2.86
CA ASP A 249 -23.36 4.02 4.05
C ASP A 249 -21.96 3.54 3.65
N ILE A 250 -20.94 3.95 4.41
CA ILE A 250 -19.54 3.72 4.07
C ILE A 250 -18.94 2.63 4.96
N PHE A 251 -18.40 1.61 4.33
CA PHE A 251 -17.73 0.50 5.00
C PHE A 251 -16.24 0.47 4.63
N GLY A 252 -15.41 0.26 5.64
CA GLY A 252 -14.03 -0.17 5.47
C GLY A 252 -14.00 -1.69 5.35
N ILE A 253 -13.26 -2.22 4.38
CA ILE A 253 -13.02 -3.66 4.24
C ILE A 253 -11.53 -3.88 4.39
N THR A 254 -11.13 -4.76 5.30
CA THR A 254 -9.72 -5.07 5.55
C THR A 254 -9.49 -6.58 5.62
N SER A 255 -8.37 -7.01 5.08
CA SER A 255 -7.96 -8.41 5.07
C SER A 255 -7.03 -8.71 6.25
N MET A 256 -7.12 -9.95 6.75
CA MET A 256 -6.32 -10.49 7.86
C MET A 256 -5.50 -11.66 7.33
N ARG A 257 -4.20 -11.43 7.11
CA ARG A 257 -3.34 -12.41 6.43
C ARG A 257 -3.15 -13.70 7.21
N VAL A 258 -3.00 -13.63 8.54
CA VAL A 258 -2.74 -14.82 9.36
C VAL A 258 -4.02 -15.60 9.64
N SER A 259 -5.12 -14.91 9.97
CA SER A 259 -6.41 -15.58 10.23
C SER A 259 -7.20 -15.92 8.96
N ASN A 260 -6.79 -15.43 7.78
CA ASN A 260 -7.48 -15.64 6.50
C ASN A 260 -8.89 -15.04 6.42
N ASP A 261 -9.14 -13.98 7.16
CA ASP A 261 -10.44 -13.34 7.26
C ASP A 261 -10.49 -12.02 6.51
N VAL A 262 -11.71 -11.58 6.21
CA VAL A 262 -12.02 -10.23 5.73
C VAL A 262 -13.02 -9.62 6.73
N ASN A 263 -12.68 -8.47 7.27
CA ASN A 263 -13.53 -7.70 8.17
C ASN A 263 -14.25 -6.59 7.42
N PHE A 264 -15.53 -6.40 7.74
CA PHE A 264 -16.38 -5.32 7.26
C PHE A 264 -16.66 -4.38 8.43
N VAL A 265 -16.27 -3.13 8.29
CA VAL A 265 -16.33 -2.13 9.35
C VAL A 265 -17.25 -1.00 8.92
N ASP A 266 -18.33 -0.79 9.65
CA ASP A 266 -19.17 0.39 9.48
C ASP A 266 -18.44 1.63 10.03
N LEU A 267 -18.06 2.53 9.12
CA LEU A 267 -17.26 3.71 9.45
C LEU A 267 -18.09 4.89 10.02
N GLN A 268 -19.41 4.76 10.09
CA GLN A 268 -20.29 5.73 10.75
C GLN A 268 -20.43 5.39 12.22
N THR A 269 -20.58 4.09 12.53
CA THR A 269 -20.70 3.60 13.90
C THR A 269 -19.37 3.19 14.51
N ASN A 270 -18.29 3.10 13.71
CA ASN A 270 -16.96 2.64 14.09
C ASN A 270 -16.99 1.21 14.69
N LYS A 271 -17.71 0.30 14.05
CA LYS A 271 -17.86 -1.08 14.51
C LYS A 271 -17.62 -2.08 13.40
N VAL A 272 -16.98 -3.18 13.74
CA VAL A 272 -16.98 -4.38 12.89
C VAL A 272 -18.41 -4.93 12.86
N VAL A 273 -18.96 -5.04 11.66
CA VAL A 273 -20.34 -5.50 11.45
C VAL A 273 -20.41 -6.93 10.91
N ALA A 274 -19.31 -7.39 10.30
CA ALA A 274 -19.16 -8.77 9.85
C ALA A 274 -17.69 -9.15 9.75
N THR A 275 -17.41 -10.44 9.92
CA THR A 275 -16.12 -11.07 9.62
C THR A 275 -16.41 -12.33 8.83
N GLN A 276 -15.73 -12.52 7.71
CA GLN A 276 -15.94 -13.69 6.87
C GLN A 276 -14.59 -14.29 6.47
N SER A 277 -14.46 -15.62 6.64
CA SER A 277 -13.23 -16.32 6.23
C SER A 277 -13.16 -16.47 4.72
N MET A 278 -11.96 -16.30 4.18
CA MET A 278 -11.60 -16.64 2.80
C MET A 278 -11.14 -18.09 2.65
N ALA A 279 -10.86 -18.79 3.76
CA ALA A 279 -10.47 -20.19 3.68
C ALA A 279 -11.57 -21.04 3.03
N SER A 280 -11.20 -21.85 2.06
CA SER A 280 -12.10 -22.69 1.28
C SER A 280 -11.49 -24.05 1.02
N SER A 281 -12.24 -24.99 0.42
CA SER A 281 -11.71 -26.31 0.06
C SER A 281 -10.66 -26.26 -1.06
N PHE A 282 -10.71 -25.23 -1.91
CA PHE A 282 -9.76 -25.02 -3.01
C PHE A 282 -8.63 -24.05 -2.64
N SER A 283 -8.77 -23.29 -1.56
CA SER A 283 -7.74 -22.41 -0.99
C SER A 283 -7.86 -22.39 0.54
N PRO A 284 -7.31 -23.39 1.24
CA PRO A 284 -7.48 -23.52 2.69
C PRO A 284 -6.68 -22.49 3.51
N ASP A 285 -5.64 -21.87 2.95
CA ASP A 285 -4.79 -20.89 3.64
C ASP A 285 -4.36 -19.76 2.67
N PRO A 286 -5.31 -18.93 2.18
CA PRO A 286 -5.08 -17.98 1.08
C PRO A 286 -4.17 -16.81 1.42
N LYS A 287 -4.01 -16.42 2.70
CA LYS A 287 -3.22 -15.26 3.13
C LYS A 287 -3.59 -13.99 2.35
N PRO A 288 -4.85 -13.51 2.48
CA PRO A 288 -5.31 -12.34 1.74
C PRO A 288 -4.54 -11.08 2.14
N ASP A 289 -4.09 -10.33 1.15
CA ASP A 289 -3.22 -9.16 1.32
C ASP A 289 -3.90 -7.87 0.79
N VAL A 290 -3.20 -7.06 0.03
CA VAL A 290 -3.74 -5.81 -0.51
C VAL A 290 -4.89 -6.09 -1.47
N ALA A 291 -5.91 -5.26 -1.41
CA ALA A 291 -7.10 -5.37 -2.22
C ALA A 291 -7.43 -4.05 -2.94
N HIS A 292 -8.22 -4.17 -4.01
CA HIS A 292 -8.79 -3.06 -4.77
C HIS A 292 -10.24 -3.37 -5.14
N ILE A 293 -11.13 -2.36 -5.12
CA ILE A 293 -12.55 -2.53 -5.46
C ILE A 293 -12.91 -1.78 -6.73
N VAL A 294 -13.57 -2.48 -7.65
CA VAL A 294 -14.16 -1.91 -8.87
C VAL A 294 -15.62 -2.33 -8.95
N GLY A 295 -16.53 -1.40 -8.77
CA GLY A 295 -17.95 -1.72 -8.66
C GLY A 295 -18.24 -2.61 -7.46
N ASN A 296 -18.83 -3.77 -7.68
CA ASN A 296 -19.08 -4.80 -6.65
C ASN A 296 -18.03 -5.92 -6.66
N LYS A 297 -16.90 -5.75 -7.37
CA LYS A 297 -15.82 -6.74 -7.38
C LYS A 297 -14.65 -6.23 -6.56
N MET A 298 -14.18 -7.06 -5.64
CA MET A 298 -12.96 -6.85 -4.90
C MET A 298 -11.89 -7.81 -5.43
N PHE A 299 -10.84 -7.24 -5.98
CA PHE A 299 -9.63 -7.97 -6.35
C PHE A 299 -8.74 -8.00 -5.11
N ILE A 300 -8.24 -9.16 -4.74
CA ILE A 300 -7.39 -9.33 -3.56
C ILE A 300 -6.19 -10.22 -3.87
N ALA A 301 -5.00 -9.75 -3.50
CA ALA A 301 -3.78 -10.53 -3.66
C ALA A 301 -3.74 -11.65 -2.61
N LEU A 302 -3.38 -12.86 -3.04
CA LEU A 302 -3.15 -14.02 -2.18
C LEU A 302 -1.67 -14.34 -2.13
N ARG A 303 -1.10 -14.44 -0.92
CA ARG A 303 0.33 -14.63 -0.73
C ARG A 303 0.79 -16.01 -1.19
N GLY A 304 2.04 -16.07 -1.59
CA GLY A 304 2.67 -17.33 -1.99
C GLY A 304 3.16 -18.18 -0.82
N ALA A 305 3.57 -19.40 -1.14
CA ALA A 305 4.15 -20.34 -0.18
C ALA A 305 5.42 -19.83 0.51
N LYS A 306 6.10 -18.86 -0.08
CA LYS A 306 7.28 -18.21 0.48
C LYS A 306 7.26 -16.72 0.18
N PRO A 307 6.75 -15.90 1.10
CA PRO A 307 6.72 -14.44 0.91
C PRO A 307 8.12 -13.88 0.73
N LEU A 308 8.34 -13.14 -0.36
CA LEU A 308 9.64 -12.56 -0.70
C LEU A 308 9.83 -11.16 -0.11
N SER A 309 8.74 -10.51 0.25
CA SER A 309 8.71 -9.11 0.72
C SER A 309 8.13 -8.94 2.12
N ALA A 310 7.80 -10.04 2.82
CA ALA A 310 7.16 -10.03 4.13
C ALA A 310 7.83 -11.01 5.11
N ILE A 311 7.28 -11.08 6.30
CA ILE A 311 7.74 -11.92 7.39
C ILE A 311 7.47 -13.40 7.06
N GLY A 312 8.37 -14.32 7.42
CA GLY A 312 8.23 -15.75 7.09
C GLY A 312 7.00 -16.44 7.70
N SER A 313 6.27 -15.79 8.63
CA SER A 313 4.99 -16.28 9.15
C SER A 313 3.84 -16.20 8.14
N LEU A 314 4.04 -15.51 7.02
CA LEU A 314 3.06 -15.38 5.93
C LEU A 314 3.19 -16.46 4.86
N GLU A 315 3.97 -17.50 5.07
CA GLU A 315 4.04 -18.64 4.17
C GLU A 315 2.64 -19.28 4.08
N SER A 316 2.07 -19.34 2.86
CA SER A 316 0.80 -20.01 2.62
C SER A 316 0.97 -21.52 2.64
N ALA A 317 0.14 -22.22 3.41
CA ALA A 317 0.22 -23.68 3.53
C ALA A 317 -0.33 -24.40 2.28
N ASP A 318 -1.31 -23.79 1.60
CA ASP A 318 -1.93 -24.37 0.39
C ASP A 318 -1.18 -24.04 -0.90
N ARG A 319 -0.29 -23.05 -0.85
CA ARG A 319 0.57 -22.70 -1.99
C ARG A 319 -0.19 -22.24 -3.23
N THR A 320 -1.26 -21.49 -3.03
CA THR A 320 -2.12 -20.95 -4.10
C THR A 320 -1.96 -19.45 -4.28
N PRO A 321 -0.73 -18.93 -4.58
CA PRO A 321 -0.55 -17.52 -4.85
C PRO A 321 -1.33 -17.08 -6.07
N GLY A 322 -1.94 -15.91 -5.99
CA GLY A 322 -2.73 -15.40 -7.11
C GLY A 322 -3.48 -14.13 -6.79
N VAL A 323 -4.48 -13.88 -7.59
CA VAL A 323 -5.47 -12.83 -7.37
C VAL A 323 -6.85 -13.48 -7.32
N ALA A 324 -7.54 -13.31 -6.19
CA ALA A 324 -8.94 -13.68 -6.09
C ALA A 324 -9.84 -12.50 -6.47
N VAL A 325 -10.97 -12.79 -7.11
CA VAL A 325 -11.99 -11.80 -7.47
C VAL A 325 -13.26 -12.09 -6.68
N LEU A 326 -13.43 -11.39 -5.56
CA LEU A 326 -14.58 -11.56 -4.70
C LEU A 326 -15.76 -10.74 -5.21
N THR A 327 -16.97 -11.25 -5.11
CA THR A 327 -18.21 -10.48 -5.33
C THR A 327 -18.71 -9.96 -3.98
N ILE A 328 -18.66 -8.65 -3.78
CA ILE A 328 -19.14 -7.99 -2.56
C ILE A 328 -20.66 -7.84 -2.62
N SER A 329 -21.33 -8.10 -1.51
CA SER A 329 -22.78 -7.90 -1.37
C SER A 329 -23.16 -6.42 -1.46
N ASP A 330 -24.40 -6.15 -1.90
CA ASP A 330 -24.93 -4.78 -2.06
C ASP A 330 -24.98 -3.97 -0.76
N ASP A 331 -24.96 -4.63 0.38
CA ASP A 331 -24.91 -4.01 1.71
C ASP A 331 -23.50 -3.90 2.30
N CYS A 332 -22.47 -4.23 1.51
CA CYS A 332 -21.05 -4.18 1.90
C CYS A 332 -20.70 -4.97 3.17
N LYS A 333 -21.37 -6.12 3.44
CA LYS A 333 -21.17 -6.89 4.68
C LYS A 333 -20.77 -8.34 4.48
N SER A 334 -20.67 -8.77 3.22
CA SER A 334 -20.26 -10.13 2.87
C SER A 334 -19.66 -10.18 1.48
N PHE A 335 -19.02 -11.30 1.16
CA PHE A 335 -18.57 -11.61 -0.19
C PHE A 335 -18.89 -13.07 -0.55
N SER A 336 -18.82 -13.36 -1.85
CA SER A 336 -18.76 -14.72 -2.38
C SER A 336 -17.60 -14.84 -3.35
N TRP A 337 -17.02 -16.04 -3.44
CA TRP A 337 -16.04 -16.42 -4.46
C TRP A 337 -15.99 -17.92 -4.62
N GLU A 338 -15.58 -18.37 -5.81
CA GLU A 338 -15.50 -19.78 -6.19
C GLU A 338 -14.09 -20.04 -6.78
N GLU A 339 -13.76 -21.31 -7.08
CA GLU A 339 -12.42 -21.67 -7.59
C GLU A 339 -12.09 -20.95 -8.91
N GLU A 340 -13.07 -20.76 -9.79
CA GLU A 340 -12.92 -20.03 -11.05
C GLU A 340 -12.61 -18.53 -10.89
N ASP A 341 -12.89 -17.97 -9.72
CA ASP A 341 -12.57 -16.57 -9.39
C ASP A 341 -11.07 -16.42 -8.99
N LEU A 342 -10.33 -17.51 -8.87
CA LEU A 342 -8.91 -17.48 -8.56
C LEU A 342 -8.05 -17.47 -9.83
N ALA A 343 -7.44 -16.33 -10.11
CA ALA A 343 -6.37 -16.25 -11.10
C ALA A 343 -5.04 -16.70 -10.47
N SER A 344 -4.77 -18.00 -10.51
CA SER A 344 -3.54 -18.57 -9.94
C SER A 344 -2.30 -18.02 -10.65
N MET A 345 -1.28 -17.67 -9.87
CA MET A 345 0.03 -17.19 -10.33
C MET A 345 1.14 -18.25 -10.08
N ASN A 346 0.78 -19.51 -9.88
CA ASN A 346 1.74 -20.59 -9.77
C ASN A 346 2.57 -20.74 -11.06
N ASP A 347 3.87 -20.52 -10.95
CA ASP A 347 4.82 -20.64 -12.06
C ASP A 347 5.79 -21.79 -11.83
N SER A 348 5.61 -22.88 -12.57
CA SER A 348 6.49 -24.07 -12.51
C SER A 348 7.92 -23.80 -12.98
N LYS A 349 8.19 -22.65 -13.62
CA LYS A 349 9.53 -22.26 -14.08
C LYS A 349 10.33 -21.52 -13.01
N ARG A 350 9.68 -21.07 -11.93
CA ARG A 350 10.31 -20.33 -10.85
C ARG A 350 9.98 -21.02 -9.53
N MET A 351 10.74 -22.04 -9.22
CA MET A 351 10.58 -22.82 -8.00
C MET A 351 11.56 -22.37 -6.92
N VAL A 352 11.14 -22.45 -5.67
CA VAL A 352 11.98 -22.29 -4.49
C VAL A 352 11.85 -23.53 -3.62
N THR A 353 12.95 -23.92 -2.98
CA THR A 353 12.97 -25.05 -2.05
C THR A 353 12.65 -24.53 -0.64
N LEU A 354 11.64 -25.08 -0.01
CA LEU A 354 11.27 -24.81 1.37
C LEU A 354 12.22 -25.52 2.34
N LYS A 355 12.09 -25.20 3.64
CA LYS A 355 12.92 -25.81 4.70
C LYS A 355 12.73 -27.32 4.86
N ASP A 356 11.57 -27.83 4.48
CA ASP A 356 11.23 -29.25 4.48
C ASP A 356 11.72 -30.00 3.22
N GLY A 357 12.39 -29.31 2.31
CA GLY A 357 12.90 -29.86 1.05
C GLY A 357 11.88 -29.90 -0.09
N SER A 358 10.64 -29.49 0.11
CA SER A 358 9.64 -29.40 -0.96
C SER A 358 9.91 -28.22 -1.88
N GLU A 359 9.58 -28.37 -3.17
CA GLU A 359 9.66 -27.30 -4.17
C GLU A 359 8.28 -26.66 -4.38
N VAL A 360 8.21 -25.34 -4.37
CA VAL A 360 6.98 -24.57 -4.56
C VAL A 360 7.24 -23.38 -5.47
N SER A 361 6.18 -22.85 -6.09
CA SER A 361 6.29 -21.63 -6.90
C SER A 361 6.84 -20.46 -6.08
N ALA A 362 7.74 -19.67 -6.68
CA ALA A 362 8.29 -18.44 -6.09
C ALA A 362 7.35 -17.23 -6.22
N SER A 363 6.14 -17.41 -6.76
CA SER A 363 5.18 -16.31 -6.88
C SER A 363 4.71 -15.84 -5.51
N ASP A 364 4.70 -14.53 -5.30
CA ASP A 364 4.29 -13.89 -4.05
C ASP A 364 3.59 -12.57 -4.37
N PRO A 365 2.33 -12.61 -4.84
CA PRO A 365 1.54 -11.41 -5.10
C PRO A 365 1.34 -10.61 -3.83
N HIS A 366 1.58 -9.29 -3.90
CA HIS A 366 1.45 -8.40 -2.75
C HIS A 366 0.69 -7.11 -3.10
N GLY A 367 1.13 -6.33 -4.08
CA GLY A 367 0.45 -5.13 -4.54
C GLY A 367 -0.56 -5.41 -5.63
N LEU A 368 -1.66 -4.66 -5.62
CA LEU A 368 -2.76 -4.82 -6.57
C LEU A 368 -3.43 -3.48 -6.82
N GLU A 369 -3.68 -3.17 -8.10
CA GLU A 369 -4.43 -1.99 -8.53
C GLU A 369 -5.31 -2.29 -9.74
#